data_0dae042f4be1c8ff195a1c06fc68a88f
#
_entry.id   0dae042f4be1c8ff195a1c06fc68a88f
#
_cell.length_a   1.000
_cell.length_b   1.000
_cell.length_c   1.000
_cell.angle_alpha   90.00
_cell.angle_beta   90.00
_cell.angle_gamma   90.00
#
_symmetry.space_group_name_H-M   'P 1'
#
loop_
_entity.id
_entity.type
_entity.pdbx_description
1 polymer ?
#
loop_
_entity_poly.entity_id
_entity_poly.type
_entity_poly.pdbx_seq_one_letter_code
_entity_poly.pdbx_strand_id
1 'polypeptide(L)'
;LIGHSMASDIVVRASADKRIKSVVAISPYSTGITQDFPKDLLLISGQFESHLRSHALQMVKTFKPEANENTEYTNGNIRRKASFIENTGHVSVIYAPQTTKIIIDWLKLENYDRPIWKNQIGWILIGMTFIVIGMSRLNTNLANETILVFKNKKALISVLTATTAALSSGLIEINLLPIYGFERIAIYF
;
A
#
# COMPACT_ATOMS: atom_id res chain seq x y z
N LEU A 1 15.59 -5.84 -0.08
CA LEU A 1 14.31 -6.33 0.44
C LEU A 1 13.26 -5.23 0.43
N ILE A 2 12.01 -5.61 0.18
CA ILE A 2 10.86 -4.69 0.24
C ILE A 2 9.83 -5.31 1.19
N GLY A 3 9.31 -4.51 2.13
CA GLY A 3 8.27 -4.92 3.07
C GLY A 3 7.23 -3.83 3.29
N HIS A 4 5.97 -4.22 3.47
CA HIS A 4 4.86 -3.31 3.74
C HIS A 4 4.24 -3.59 5.11
N SER A 5 3.89 -2.53 5.83
CA SER A 5 3.21 -2.61 7.13
C SER A 5 4.03 -3.45 8.13
N MET A 6 3.48 -4.49 8.72
CA MET A 6 4.20 -5.39 9.63
C MET A 6 5.44 -6.04 8.99
N ALA A 7 5.40 -6.35 7.69
CA ALA A 7 6.56 -6.88 6.99
C ALA A 7 7.72 -5.87 6.89
N SER A 8 7.49 -4.58 7.11
CA SER A 8 8.54 -3.57 7.15
C SER A 8 9.55 -3.82 8.29
N ASP A 9 9.09 -4.23 9.47
CA ASP A 9 9.98 -4.60 10.57
C ASP A 9 10.77 -5.88 10.28
N ILE A 10 10.12 -6.85 9.64
CA ILE A 10 10.78 -8.11 9.23
C ILE A 10 11.94 -7.83 8.28
N VAL A 11 11.73 -7.03 7.23
CA VAL A 11 12.79 -6.74 6.26
C VAL A 11 13.90 -5.86 6.84
N VAL A 12 13.57 -4.96 7.77
CA VAL A 12 14.56 -4.19 8.52
C VAL A 12 15.47 -5.14 9.31
N ARG A 13 14.91 -6.03 10.12
CA ARG A 13 15.70 -6.99 10.92
C ARG A 13 16.47 -7.98 10.05
N ALA A 14 15.87 -8.47 8.96
CA ALA A 14 16.52 -9.38 8.02
C ALA A 14 17.74 -8.74 7.33
N SER A 15 17.80 -7.39 7.26
CA SER A 15 18.92 -6.69 6.64
C SER A 15 20.23 -6.75 7.42
N ALA A 16 20.25 -7.39 8.60
CA ALA A 16 21.48 -7.78 9.28
C ALA A 16 22.32 -8.78 8.46
N ASP A 17 21.68 -9.53 7.55
CA ASP A 17 22.38 -10.37 6.59
C ASP A 17 23.15 -9.49 5.57
N LYS A 18 24.46 -9.65 5.52
CA LYS A 18 25.37 -8.86 4.67
C LYS A 18 25.08 -8.98 3.16
N ARG A 19 24.30 -9.97 2.74
CA ARG A 19 23.84 -10.15 1.35
C ARG A 19 22.78 -9.10 0.97
N ILE A 20 22.08 -8.55 1.97
CA ILE A 20 21.05 -7.53 1.75
C ILE A 20 21.74 -6.17 1.61
N LYS A 21 21.58 -5.55 0.43
CA LYS A 21 22.21 -4.27 0.11
C LYS A 21 21.32 -3.08 0.40
N SER A 22 20.00 -3.24 0.28
CA SER A 22 19.03 -2.17 0.46
C SER A 22 17.73 -2.67 1.05
N VAL A 23 17.09 -1.83 1.84
CA VAL A 23 15.76 -2.08 2.43
C VAL A 23 14.81 -0.97 1.99
N VAL A 24 13.64 -1.39 1.54
CA VAL A 24 12.50 -0.51 1.29
C VAL A 24 11.37 -0.90 2.23
N ALA A 25 11.00 -0.01 3.11
CA ALA A 25 9.93 -0.20 4.08
C ALA A 25 8.76 0.73 3.75
N ILE A 26 7.64 0.15 3.33
CA ILE A 26 6.43 0.87 2.96
C ILE A 26 5.46 0.86 4.14
N SER A 27 4.89 2.01 4.48
CA SER A 27 4.05 2.21 5.66
C SER A 27 4.74 1.67 6.92
N PRO A 28 5.97 2.14 7.22
CA PRO A 28 6.88 1.45 8.13
C PRO A 28 6.49 1.65 9.58
N TYR A 29 6.58 0.56 10.33
CA TYR A 29 6.64 0.58 11.78
C TYR A 29 7.70 -0.41 12.24
N SER A 30 8.85 0.10 12.68
CA SER A 30 9.96 -0.74 13.16
C SER A 30 10.68 -0.09 14.32
N THR A 31 11.02 -0.88 15.31
CA THR A 31 11.91 -0.49 16.42
C THR A 31 13.36 -0.92 16.20
N GLY A 32 13.62 -1.63 15.10
CA GLY A 32 14.95 -2.14 14.76
C GLY A 32 15.87 -1.14 14.04
N ILE A 33 15.41 0.10 13.80
CA ILE A 33 16.19 1.11 13.11
C ILE A 33 16.98 1.93 14.13
N THR A 34 18.29 1.99 13.93
CA THR A 34 19.23 2.77 14.75
C THR A 34 19.96 3.80 13.90
N GLN A 35 20.85 4.58 14.48
CA GLN A 35 21.66 5.55 13.76
C GLN A 35 22.47 4.91 12.62
N ASP A 36 23.00 3.71 12.81
CA ASP A 36 23.91 3.04 11.88
C ASP A 36 23.27 1.85 11.12
N PHE A 37 21.99 1.53 11.41
CA PHE A 37 21.34 0.34 10.86
C PHE A 37 19.85 0.58 10.59
N PRO A 38 19.33 0.09 9.44
CA PRO A 38 20.02 -0.43 8.25
C PRO A 38 20.87 0.65 7.56
N LYS A 39 21.88 0.23 6.79
CA LYS A 39 22.77 1.18 6.10
C LYS A 39 22.09 1.89 4.93
N ASP A 40 21.32 1.16 4.13
CA ASP A 40 20.63 1.68 2.96
C ASP A 40 19.12 1.45 3.17
N LEU A 41 18.39 2.55 3.48
CA LEU A 41 17.00 2.47 3.93
C LEU A 41 16.14 3.55 3.29
N LEU A 42 15.17 3.09 2.50
CA LEU A 42 14.07 3.90 1.97
C LEU A 42 12.79 3.62 2.77
N LEU A 43 12.20 4.66 3.30
CA LEU A 43 10.93 4.63 4.02
C LEU A 43 9.87 5.35 3.17
N ILE A 44 8.74 4.71 2.91
CA ILE A 44 7.66 5.28 2.10
C ILE A 44 6.36 5.21 2.90
N SER A 45 5.62 6.30 2.98
CA SER A 45 4.32 6.37 3.64
C SER A 45 3.29 7.05 2.75
N GLY A 46 2.01 6.74 2.93
CA GLY A 46 0.93 7.49 2.32
C GLY A 46 0.70 8.83 3.01
N GLN A 47 0.18 9.81 2.28
CA GLN A 47 -0.15 11.13 2.82
C GLN A 47 -1.11 11.04 4.00
N PHE A 48 -2.09 10.13 3.93
CA PHE A 48 -3.13 9.99 4.94
C PHE A 48 -2.73 9.09 6.12
N GLU A 49 -1.48 8.64 6.15
CA GLU A 49 -0.91 7.84 7.23
C GLU A 49 -0.12 8.73 8.21
N SER A 50 -0.74 9.76 8.78
CA SER A 50 -0.05 10.80 9.57
C SER A 50 0.91 10.23 10.63
N HIS A 51 0.49 9.17 11.34
CA HIS A 51 1.30 8.53 12.37
C HIS A 51 2.51 7.79 11.77
N LEU A 52 2.30 6.94 10.75
CA LEU A 52 3.38 6.18 10.11
C LEU A 52 4.33 7.09 9.33
N ARG A 53 3.80 8.16 8.71
CA ARG A 53 4.59 9.19 8.05
C ARG A 53 5.51 9.90 9.05
N SER A 54 4.98 10.34 10.19
CA SER A 54 5.78 10.96 11.25
C SER A 54 6.83 9.99 11.80
N HIS A 55 6.46 8.72 11.99
CA HIS A 55 7.37 7.69 12.45
C HIS A 55 8.50 7.44 11.44
N ALA A 56 8.19 7.35 10.14
CA ALA A 56 9.20 7.24 9.07
C ALA A 56 10.21 8.39 9.10
N LEU A 57 9.72 9.63 9.26
CA LEU A 57 10.60 10.79 9.38
C LEU A 57 11.48 10.72 10.63
N GLN A 58 10.92 10.31 11.77
CA GLN A 58 11.69 10.13 13.00
C GLN A 58 12.81 9.09 12.84
N MET A 59 12.55 8.01 12.11
CA MET A 59 13.58 7.00 11.80
C MET A 59 14.75 7.59 10.99
N VAL A 60 14.50 8.55 10.09
CA VAL A 60 15.59 9.26 9.39
C VAL A 60 16.27 10.25 10.32
N LYS A 61 15.52 10.91 11.21
CA LYS A 61 16.07 11.87 12.20
C LYS A 61 17.00 11.23 13.22
N THR A 62 16.92 9.92 13.46
CA THR A 62 17.94 9.23 14.28
C THR A 62 19.35 9.32 13.66
N PHE A 63 19.40 9.43 12.32
CA PHE A 63 20.64 9.56 11.56
C PHE A 63 21.00 11.03 11.28
N LYS A 64 20.01 11.85 10.92
CA LYS A 64 20.16 13.28 10.59
C LYS A 64 19.06 14.08 11.29
N PRO A 65 19.35 14.74 12.43
CA PRO A 65 18.32 15.39 13.26
C PRO A 65 17.45 16.42 12.51
N GLU A 66 18.04 17.16 11.58
CA GLU A 66 17.37 18.15 10.73
C GLU A 66 16.75 17.58 9.46
N ALA A 67 16.57 16.27 9.37
CA ALA A 67 16.02 15.61 8.18
C ALA A 67 14.61 16.09 7.87
N ASN A 68 14.37 16.25 6.58
CA ASN A 68 13.08 16.58 5.99
C ASN A 68 12.59 15.45 5.09
N GLU A 69 11.29 15.40 4.89
CA GLU A 69 10.67 14.44 3.98
C GLU A 69 11.14 14.65 2.53
N ASN A 70 11.08 13.58 1.76
CA ASN A 70 11.46 13.52 0.34
C ASN A 70 12.93 13.87 0.04
N THR A 71 13.75 14.07 1.07
CA THR A 71 15.16 14.38 0.93
C THR A 71 16.00 13.16 1.24
N GLU A 72 16.98 12.88 0.38
CA GLU A 72 17.97 11.82 0.58
C GLU A 72 19.13 12.33 1.41
N TYR A 73 19.54 11.57 2.39
CA TYR A 73 20.69 11.84 3.25
C TYR A 73 21.69 10.72 3.17
N THR A 74 22.96 11.09 2.96
CA THR A 74 24.07 10.14 2.86
C THR A 74 25.21 10.58 3.76
N ASN A 75 25.81 9.63 4.48
CA ASN A 75 27.04 9.83 5.23
C ASN A 75 27.85 8.52 5.22
N GLY A 76 29.01 8.53 4.57
CA GLY A 76 29.80 7.32 4.33
C GLY A 76 28.99 6.27 3.57
N ASN A 77 28.76 5.12 4.20
CA ASN A 77 28.02 4.00 3.62
C ASN A 77 26.55 3.93 4.07
N ILE A 78 26.07 4.95 4.79
CA ILE A 78 24.70 5.03 5.23
C ILE A 78 23.93 5.96 4.30
N ARG A 79 22.79 5.50 3.80
CA ARG A 79 21.88 6.26 2.95
C ARG A 79 20.45 6.09 3.43
N ARG A 80 19.75 7.19 3.65
CA ARG A 80 18.37 7.18 4.16
C ARG A 80 17.51 8.23 3.51
N LYS A 81 16.23 7.86 3.33
CA LYS A 81 15.20 8.77 2.84
C LYS A 81 13.84 8.36 3.43
N ALA A 82 13.06 9.36 3.88
CA ALA A 82 11.65 9.21 4.13
C ALA A 82 10.89 9.95 3.03
N SER A 83 10.04 9.22 2.29
CA SER A 83 9.18 9.79 1.25
C SER A 83 7.73 9.57 1.61
N PHE A 84 6.87 10.51 1.21
CA PHE A 84 5.43 10.29 1.26
C PHE A 84 4.83 10.39 -0.13
N ILE A 85 3.72 9.69 -0.34
CA ILE A 85 2.99 9.66 -1.60
C ILE A 85 1.67 10.38 -1.41
N GLU A 86 1.45 11.41 -2.21
CA GLU A 86 0.23 12.20 -2.16
C GLU A 86 -1.01 11.38 -2.52
N ASN A 87 -2.14 11.72 -1.89
CA ASN A 87 -3.44 11.10 -2.14
C ASN A 87 -3.47 9.58 -1.92
N THR A 88 -2.63 9.06 -1.02
CA THR A 88 -2.59 7.63 -0.68
C THR A 88 -2.66 7.40 0.82
N GLY A 89 -3.22 6.26 1.19
CA GLY A 89 -3.23 5.72 2.55
C GLY A 89 -2.52 4.38 2.60
N HIS A 90 -2.80 3.61 3.65
CA HIS A 90 -2.06 2.41 4.03
C HIS A 90 -1.97 1.33 2.94
N VAL A 91 -3.05 1.11 2.21
CA VAL A 91 -3.10 0.09 1.14
C VAL A 91 -2.79 0.71 -0.22
N SER A 92 -3.37 1.89 -0.52
CA SER A 92 -3.23 2.51 -1.83
C SER A 92 -1.79 2.95 -2.14
N VAL A 93 -0.98 3.22 -1.11
CA VAL A 93 0.45 3.54 -1.28
C VAL A 93 1.24 2.45 -2.02
N ILE A 94 0.87 1.18 -1.86
CA ILE A 94 1.56 0.05 -2.54
C ILE A 94 1.34 0.12 -4.06
N TYR A 95 0.14 0.52 -4.46
CA TYR A 95 -0.30 0.51 -5.86
C TYR A 95 -0.07 1.84 -6.57
N ALA A 96 0.40 2.85 -5.87
CA ALA A 96 0.66 4.16 -6.46
C ALA A 96 1.85 4.09 -7.43
N PRO A 97 1.72 4.61 -8.66
CA PRO A 97 2.82 4.65 -9.63
C PRO A 97 4.06 5.38 -9.09
N GLN A 98 3.84 6.40 -8.26
CA GLN A 98 4.90 7.17 -7.62
C GLN A 98 5.74 6.29 -6.67
N THR A 99 5.11 5.38 -5.94
CA THR A 99 5.82 4.41 -5.06
C THR A 99 6.78 3.57 -5.88
N THR A 100 6.30 2.98 -6.97
CA THR A 100 7.13 2.17 -7.87
C THR A 100 8.29 2.98 -8.43
N LYS A 101 8.02 4.21 -8.89
CA LYS A 101 9.07 5.10 -9.42
C LYS A 101 10.14 5.39 -8.37
N ILE A 102 9.76 5.78 -7.16
CA ILE A 102 10.71 6.08 -6.08
C ILE A 102 11.56 4.85 -5.73
N ILE A 103 10.97 3.65 -5.74
CA ILE A 103 11.71 2.40 -5.48
C ILE A 103 12.72 2.11 -6.59
N ILE A 104 12.33 2.27 -7.86
CA ILE A 104 13.21 2.08 -9.02
C ILE A 104 14.39 3.04 -8.96
N ASP A 105 14.11 4.32 -8.72
CA ASP A 105 15.13 5.38 -8.63
C ASP A 105 16.08 5.10 -7.44
N TRP A 106 15.54 4.67 -6.29
CA TRP A 106 16.32 4.33 -5.11
C TRP A 106 17.25 3.15 -5.34
N LEU A 107 16.73 2.09 -5.95
CA LEU A 107 17.50 0.88 -6.23
C LEU A 107 18.41 1.01 -7.46
N LYS A 108 18.37 2.15 -8.16
CA LYS A 108 19.14 2.41 -9.39
C LYS A 108 18.95 1.29 -10.42
N LEU A 109 17.72 0.85 -10.61
CA LEU A 109 17.38 -0.17 -11.59
C LEU A 109 17.39 0.46 -12.98
N GLU A 110 18.58 0.48 -13.59
CA GLU A 110 18.75 0.91 -14.98
C GLU A 110 17.99 -0.05 -15.92
N ASN A 111 17.37 0.50 -16.97
CA ASN A 111 16.59 -0.26 -17.97
C ASN A 111 15.26 -0.86 -17.47
N TYR A 112 14.65 -0.29 -16.46
CA TYR A 112 13.29 -0.68 -16.11
C TYR A 112 12.28 0.00 -17.07
N ASP A 113 12.17 -0.57 -18.27
CA ASP A 113 11.35 -0.06 -19.37
C ASP A 113 9.90 -0.58 -19.35
N ARG A 114 9.48 -1.18 -18.23
CA ARG A 114 8.12 -1.67 -18.10
C ARG A 114 7.16 -0.52 -17.83
N PRO A 115 6.08 -0.38 -18.60
CA PRO A 115 5.09 0.64 -18.32
C PRO A 115 4.54 0.47 -16.91
N ILE A 116 4.69 1.50 -16.08
CA ILE A 116 4.04 1.55 -14.77
C ILE A 116 2.54 1.69 -15.07
N TRP A 117 1.79 0.62 -14.86
CA TRP A 117 0.36 0.58 -15.14
C TRP A 117 -0.35 1.59 -14.25
N LYS A 118 -0.82 2.67 -14.86
CA LYS A 118 -1.48 3.78 -14.15
C LYS A 118 -2.79 3.38 -13.46
N ASN A 119 -3.34 2.19 -13.75
CA ASN A 119 -4.65 1.76 -13.28
C ASN A 119 -4.71 0.26 -12.94
N GLN A 120 -3.74 -0.26 -12.18
CA GLN A 120 -3.77 -1.68 -11.76
C GLN A 120 -5.07 -2.02 -11.02
N ILE A 121 -5.55 -1.13 -10.14
CA ILE A 121 -6.80 -1.31 -9.41
C ILE A 121 -7.99 -1.41 -10.37
N GLY A 122 -8.04 -0.57 -11.39
CA GLY A 122 -9.09 -0.63 -12.42
C GLY A 122 -9.13 -1.99 -13.13
N TRP A 123 -7.99 -2.55 -13.49
CA TRP A 123 -7.91 -3.88 -14.12
C TRP A 123 -8.28 -5.01 -13.17
N ILE A 124 -7.90 -4.92 -11.88
CA ILE A 124 -8.31 -5.88 -10.86
C ILE A 124 -9.83 -5.85 -10.70
N LEU A 125 -10.44 -4.67 -10.60
CA LEU A 125 -11.90 -4.52 -10.48
C LEU A 125 -12.63 -5.06 -11.72
N ILE A 126 -12.13 -4.78 -12.92
CA ILE A 126 -12.65 -5.34 -14.17
C ILE A 126 -12.55 -6.88 -14.13
N GLY A 127 -11.39 -7.42 -13.75
CA GLY A 127 -11.18 -8.86 -13.63
C GLY A 127 -12.13 -9.50 -12.61
N MET A 128 -12.29 -8.92 -11.44
CA MET A 128 -13.24 -9.39 -10.42
C MET A 128 -14.69 -9.35 -10.93
N THR A 129 -15.06 -8.30 -11.66
CA THR A 129 -16.39 -8.20 -12.27
C THR A 129 -16.61 -9.32 -13.27
N PHE A 130 -15.64 -9.63 -14.13
CA PHE A 130 -15.72 -10.76 -15.07
C PHE A 130 -15.80 -12.11 -14.36
N ILE A 131 -15.07 -12.29 -13.24
CA ILE A 131 -15.16 -13.51 -12.42
C ILE A 131 -16.58 -13.68 -11.88
N VAL A 132 -17.16 -12.64 -11.29
CA VAL A 132 -18.51 -12.66 -10.75
C VAL A 132 -19.53 -12.98 -11.86
N ILE A 133 -19.43 -12.34 -13.03
CA ILE A 133 -20.29 -12.61 -14.18
C ILE A 133 -20.10 -14.06 -14.67
N GLY A 134 -18.84 -14.52 -14.77
CA GLY A 134 -18.52 -15.88 -15.19
C GLY A 134 -19.08 -16.93 -14.23
N MET A 135 -18.89 -16.73 -12.92
CA MET A 135 -19.45 -17.63 -11.90
C MET A 135 -20.98 -17.64 -11.92
N SER A 136 -21.62 -16.49 -12.14
CA SER A 136 -23.08 -16.43 -12.27
C SER A 136 -23.61 -17.20 -13.49
N ARG A 137 -22.80 -17.29 -14.57
CA ARG A 137 -23.15 -18.05 -15.78
C ARG A 137 -22.90 -19.56 -15.64
N LEU A 138 -21.85 -19.96 -14.93
CA LEU A 138 -21.57 -21.37 -14.65
C LEU A 138 -22.62 -22.01 -13.73
N ASN A 139 -23.26 -21.20 -12.90
CA ASN A 139 -24.30 -21.66 -11.98
C ASN A 139 -25.70 -21.76 -12.63
N THR A 140 -25.82 -21.65 -13.96
CA THR A 140 -27.10 -21.68 -14.67
C THR A 140 -27.78 -23.06 -14.65
N ASN A 141 -27.09 -24.16 -14.28
CA ASN A 141 -27.76 -25.44 -13.99
C ASN A 141 -28.39 -25.51 -12.57
N LEU A 142 -28.02 -24.56 -11.69
CA LEU A 142 -28.71 -24.22 -10.43
C LEU A 142 -29.67 -23.02 -10.64
N ALA A 143 -29.98 -22.71 -11.86
CA ALA A 143 -30.40 -21.42 -12.40
C ALA A 143 -31.81 -20.95 -12.00
N ASN A 144 -32.64 -21.77 -11.37
CA ASN A 144 -33.93 -21.30 -10.90
C ASN A 144 -33.82 -20.36 -9.69
N GLU A 145 -32.78 -20.52 -8.86
CA GLU A 145 -32.57 -19.72 -7.66
C GLU A 145 -31.84 -18.39 -7.97
N THR A 146 -30.85 -18.40 -8.90
CA THR A 146 -30.04 -17.20 -9.20
C THR A 146 -30.85 -16.16 -10.00
N ILE A 147 -31.77 -16.59 -10.86
CA ILE A 147 -32.68 -15.69 -11.57
C ILE A 147 -33.62 -14.97 -10.57
N LEU A 148 -33.96 -15.63 -9.44
CA LEU A 148 -34.75 -15.02 -8.37
C LEU A 148 -34.03 -13.85 -7.70
N VAL A 149 -32.69 -13.86 -7.58
CA VAL A 149 -31.92 -12.75 -7.00
C VAL A 149 -32.04 -11.51 -7.87
N PHE A 150 -31.96 -11.64 -9.20
CA PHE A 150 -32.11 -10.51 -10.11
C PHE A 150 -33.58 -10.05 -10.27
N LYS A 151 -34.55 -10.94 -10.07
CA LYS A 151 -35.98 -10.56 -10.00
C LYS A 151 -36.33 -9.88 -8.69
N ASN A 152 -35.61 -10.13 -7.62
CA ASN A 152 -35.86 -9.50 -6.34
C ASN A 152 -35.14 -8.13 -6.30
N LYS A 153 -35.91 -7.05 -6.52
CA LYS A 153 -35.39 -5.67 -6.49
C LYS A 153 -34.62 -5.35 -5.19
N LYS A 154 -35.02 -5.93 -4.06
CA LYS A 154 -34.33 -5.71 -2.77
C LYS A 154 -32.95 -6.35 -2.77
N ALA A 155 -32.82 -7.59 -3.27
CA ALA A 155 -31.52 -8.26 -3.37
C ALA A 155 -30.59 -7.56 -4.37
N LEU A 156 -31.10 -7.12 -5.50
CA LEU A 156 -30.33 -6.33 -6.47
C LEU A 156 -29.86 -5.00 -5.87
N ILE A 157 -30.74 -4.28 -5.17
CA ILE A 157 -30.38 -3.04 -4.47
C ILE A 157 -29.31 -3.31 -3.42
N SER A 158 -29.42 -4.39 -2.63
CA SER A 158 -28.42 -4.74 -1.61
C SER A 158 -27.06 -5.03 -2.22
N VAL A 159 -27.00 -5.78 -3.33
CA VAL A 159 -25.75 -6.06 -4.05
C VAL A 159 -25.15 -4.78 -4.62
N LEU A 160 -25.95 -3.94 -5.27
CA LEU A 160 -25.50 -2.66 -5.80
C LEU A 160 -25.01 -1.72 -4.69
N THR A 161 -25.74 -1.65 -3.56
CA THR A 161 -25.35 -0.82 -2.41
C THR A 161 -24.04 -1.32 -1.79
N ALA A 162 -23.90 -2.63 -1.58
CA ALA A 162 -22.67 -3.21 -1.05
C ALA A 162 -21.47 -2.97 -1.99
N THR A 163 -21.67 -3.16 -3.30
CA THR A 163 -20.63 -2.90 -4.30
C THR A 163 -20.25 -1.42 -4.35
N THR A 164 -21.25 -0.53 -4.32
CA THR A 164 -21.01 0.93 -4.32
C THR A 164 -20.33 1.37 -3.02
N ALA A 165 -20.73 0.83 -1.87
CA ALA A 165 -20.08 1.10 -0.60
C ALA A 165 -18.63 0.62 -0.58
N ALA A 166 -18.36 -0.58 -1.10
CA ALA A 166 -16.99 -1.11 -1.22
C ALA A 166 -16.13 -0.27 -2.18
N LEU A 167 -16.66 0.17 -3.31
CA LEU A 167 -15.98 1.04 -4.26
C LEU A 167 -15.75 2.45 -3.68
N SER A 168 -16.77 3.01 -3.02
CA SER A 168 -16.66 4.36 -2.44
C SER A 168 -15.73 4.38 -1.23
N SER A 169 -15.68 3.32 -0.43
CA SER A 169 -14.73 3.25 0.70
C SER A 169 -13.28 3.18 0.24
N GLY A 170 -13.01 2.62 -0.94
CA GLY A 170 -11.69 2.66 -1.57
C GLY A 170 -11.32 4.01 -2.20
N LEU A 171 -12.32 4.82 -2.56
CA LEU A 171 -12.13 6.13 -3.18
C LEU A 171 -12.18 7.28 -2.17
N ILE A 172 -12.95 7.11 -1.09
CA ILE A 172 -13.11 8.10 -0.03
C ILE A 172 -12.25 7.64 1.15
N GLU A 173 -10.99 8.04 1.15
CA GLU A 173 -10.20 8.03 2.37
C GLU A 173 -10.76 9.12 3.29
N ILE A 174 -11.77 8.74 4.06
CA ILE A 174 -12.44 9.67 4.98
C ILE A 174 -11.47 9.96 6.13
N ASN A 175 -10.81 11.10 6.08
CA ASN A 175 -10.02 11.67 7.16
C ASN A 175 -10.87 12.09 8.39
N LEU A 176 -12.13 11.67 8.46
CA LEU A 176 -13.08 12.11 9.47
C LEU A 176 -13.00 11.34 10.80
N LEU A 177 -12.31 10.19 10.81
CA LEU A 177 -12.13 9.42 12.04
C LEU A 177 -10.65 9.06 12.18
N PRO A 178 -10.01 9.37 13.32
CA PRO A 178 -8.66 8.94 13.63
C PRO A 178 -8.66 7.43 13.96
N ILE A 179 -9.03 6.61 12.98
CA ILE A 179 -9.15 5.16 13.16
C ILE A 179 -7.82 4.55 12.76
N TYR A 180 -7.15 3.92 13.71
CA TYR A 180 -5.95 3.14 13.50
C TYR A 180 -6.25 1.96 12.57
N GLY A 181 -5.29 1.59 11.70
CA GLY A 181 -5.47 0.74 10.52
C GLY A 181 -6.25 -0.58 10.67
N PHE A 182 -6.35 -1.15 11.87
CA PHE A 182 -7.13 -2.37 12.12
C PHE A 182 -8.65 -2.15 12.09
N GLU A 183 -9.12 -0.99 12.49
CA GLU A 183 -10.55 -0.66 12.53
C GLU A 183 -11.11 -0.37 11.14
N ARG A 184 -10.26 0.03 10.19
CA ARG A 184 -10.65 0.17 8.78
C ARG A 184 -10.99 -1.18 8.13
N ILE A 185 -10.34 -2.26 8.52
CA ILE A 185 -10.66 -3.60 8.02
C ILE A 185 -12.07 -4.04 8.47
N ALA A 186 -12.49 -3.67 9.67
CA ALA A 186 -13.81 -4.01 10.20
C ALA A 186 -14.97 -3.30 9.48
N ILE A 187 -14.72 -2.22 8.74
CA ILE A 187 -15.74 -1.52 7.93
C ILE A 187 -15.96 -2.24 6.58
N TYR A 188 -15.04 -3.14 6.18
CA TYR A 188 -15.12 -3.89 4.92
C TYR A 188 -15.80 -5.27 5.08
N PHE A 189 -16.14 -5.69 6.30
CA PHE A 189 -16.85 -6.90 6.65
C PHE A 189 -18.18 -6.58 7.39
#